data_6e90fdf0b88adc9e8cb2ef509f1d53d9
#
_entry.id   6e90fdf0b88adc9e8cb2ef509f1d53d9
#
_cell.length_a   1.000
_cell.length_b   1.000
_cell.length_c   1.000
_cell.angle_alpha   90.00
_cell.angle_beta   90.00
_cell.angle_gamma   90.00
#
_symmetry.space_group_name_H-M   'P 1'
#
loop_
_entity.id
_entity.type
_entity.pdbx_description
1 polymer ?
#
loop_
_entity_poly.entity_id
_entity_poly.type
_entity_poly.pdbx_seq_one_letter_code
_entity_poly.pdbx_strand_id
1 'polypeptide(L)'
;GEAEFQYRPVYIETLLRRVRTQFEKYAEVYTNVAGDMAMHIAESTDIGKLADYIASNVPAPYDDKQYILEQPDPIRRARILIEMLDKEREIGEIDRRINEKTKAAIDENQRDYYLREQMKIISSELYGDETADELEEYREKIFRLKADDSVKDALFTQVNKLAKMPAGAHEATVVRGYLDTCLELPWNKDTATRADLKRAEKILDRDIYGMKKVKERILEMLSVYKLAPGINGQIVCLVGPPGVGKTSIAHSIADCMGRKFARMSLGGVHDEAEIRGHRKTYIGAMPGKIINAVKTAGSGNPLILLDEVDKLGGDYRGDPSSALLEVLDPEQNGTFVDHFIEIPYDLSRAVFIATANTAETIPAPLLDRMEVIELAGYTREEKFNIAKHHLVPKEISRHGLTAKTVKITDGAIYSLIDFYTREAGVRRLERSIAALCRKSAKLIAGGEQGKVTVDEKTVREMLGRHRYKPEVILENDEVGIINGLAWTSVGGEIMQLEISSMPGTGKLELTGSLGDVMKESAAAAVSYVRANAVRLGIDPEFYKKLDIHIHATEAAVPKDGPSAGVTMTVGLISELTKTPVKRDIAMTGEVTIRGRVLPIGGLKEKSMAAYTGGVKTVFIPKENI
;
A
#
# COMPACT_ATOMS: atom_id res chain seq x y z
N GLY A 1 -66.46 33.91 -49.08
CA GLY A 1 -67.50 32.92 -49.22
C GLY A 1 -67.51 32.03 -47.99
N GLU A 2 -68.56 32.07 -47.18
CA GLU A 2 -68.77 31.18 -46.04
C GLU A 2 -68.92 29.77 -46.59
N ALA A 3 -68.07 28.88 -46.24
CA ALA A 3 -68.19 27.46 -46.55
C ALA A 3 -69.24 26.88 -45.63
N GLU A 4 -70.44 26.51 -46.19
CA GLU A 4 -71.54 25.82 -45.45
C GLU A 4 -71.05 24.37 -45.15
N PHE A 5 -70.64 24.16 -43.88
CA PHE A 5 -70.32 22.80 -43.39
C PHE A 5 -71.59 22.19 -42.82
N GLN A 6 -72.20 21.19 -43.51
CA GLN A 6 -73.39 20.45 -43.05
C GLN A 6 -72.93 19.26 -42.17
N TYR A 7 -73.20 19.37 -40.87
CA TYR A 7 -72.96 18.30 -39.88
C TYR A 7 -74.25 17.82 -39.24
N ARG A 8 -74.29 16.54 -38.84
CA ARG A 8 -75.46 16.01 -38.11
C ARG A 8 -75.63 16.70 -36.75
N PRO A 9 -76.83 17.20 -36.36
CA PRO A 9 -77.05 17.94 -35.10
C PRO A 9 -76.55 17.18 -33.85
N VAL A 10 -76.76 15.87 -33.82
CA VAL A 10 -76.32 15.00 -32.72
C VAL A 10 -74.79 15.01 -32.55
N TYR A 11 -74.04 15.13 -33.65
CA TYR A 11 -72.58 15.17 -33.59
C TYR A 11 -72.06 16.51 -33.04
N ILE A 12 -72.66 17.61 -33.39
CA ILE A 12 -72.33 18.95 -32.88
C ILE A 12 -72.63 19.01 -31.39
N GLU A 13 -73.74 18.47 -30.92
CA GLU A 13 -74.13 18.45 -29.51
C GLU A 13 -73.11 17.58 -28.68
N THR A 14 -72.70 16.45 -29.21
CA THR A 14 -71.70 15.57 -28.57
C THR A 14 -70.40 16.32 -28.41
N LEU A 15 -69.97 17.06 -29.42
CA LEU A 15 -68.69 17.79 -29.39
C LEU A 15 -68.78 19.01 -28.45
N LEU A 16 -69.93 19.71 -28.40
CA LEU A 16 -70.13 20.77 -27.42
C LEU A 16 -70.01 20.27 -25.98
N ARG A 17 -70.67 19.16 -25.67
CA ARG A 17 -70.52 18.55 -24.34
C ARG A 17 -69.03 18.21 -24.04
N ARG A 18 -68.33 17.68 -25.01
CA ARG A 18 -66.92 17.31 -24.85
C ARG A 18 -66.01 18.53 -24.66
N VAL A 19 -66.23 19.63 -25.35
CA VAL A 19 -65.50 20.90 -25.15
C VAL A 19 -65.77 21.44 -23.75
N ARG A 20 -66.99 21.43 -23.29
CA ARG A 20 -67.36 21.88 -21.92
C ARG A 20 -66.70 21.05 -20.84
N THR A 21 -66.74 19.71 -20.95
CA THR A 21 -66.11 18.80 -20.01
C THR A 21 -64.61 18.99 -19.97
N GLN A 22 -63.94 19.22 -21.11
CA GLN A 22 -62.51 19.42 -21.17
C GLN A 22 -62.11 20.79 -20.59
N PHE A 23 -62.92 21.82 -20.81
CA PHE A 23 -62.73 23.12 -20.17
C PHE A 23 -62.93 23.06 -18.65
N GLU A 24 -63.91 22.33 -18.15
CA GLU A 24 -64.09 22.11 -16.70
C GLU A 24 -62.87 21.50 -16.06
N LYS A 25 -62.30 20.46 -16.67
CA LYS A 25 -61.04 19.83 -16.20
C LYS A 25 -59.86 20.79 -16.24
N TYR A 26 -59.78 21.64 -17.24
CA TYR A 26 -58.77 22.69 -17.32
C TYR A 26 -58.94 23.72 -16.20
N ALA A 27 -60.19 24.16 -15.93
CA ALA A 27 -60.49 25.13 -14.89
C ALA A 27 -60.22 24.62 -13.45
N GLU A 28 -60.24 23.29 -13.22
CA GLU A 28 -59.83 22.69 -11.94
C GLU A 28 -58.37 22.90 -11.63
N VAL A 29 -57.51 23.00 -12.65
CA VAL A 29 -56.08 23.22 -12.50
C VAL A 29 -55.71 24.70 -12.39
N TYR A 30 -56.41 25.56 -13.18
CA TYR A 30 -56.19 27.01 -13.23
C TYR A 30 -57.29 27.76 -12.50
N THR A 31 -57.08 28.07 -11.23
CA THR A 31 -58.05 28.70 -10.33
C THR A 31 -58.47 30.15 -10.70
N ASN A 32 -57.81 30.77 -11.66
CA ASN A 32 -58.05 32.17 -12.10
C ASN A 32 -59.07 32.29 -13.25
N VAL A 33 -59.80 31.24 -13.56
CA VAL A 33 -60.83 31.29 -14.59
C VAL A 33 -62.09 31.98 -14.00
N ALA A 34 -62.41 33.16 -14.56
CA ALA A 34 -63.51 33.96 -14.05
C ALA A 34 -64.87 33.21 -14.15
N GLY A 35 -65.70 33.28 -13.09
CA GLY A 35 -67.02 32.63 -13.06
C GLY A 35 -67.96 33.01 -14.21
N ASP A 36 -67.79 34.22 -14.73
CA ASP A 36 -68.57 34.72 -15.90
C ASP A 36 -68.23 33.94 -17.18
N MET A 37 -67.02 33.44 -17.29
CA MET A 37 -66.55 32.62 -18.42
C MET A 37 -67.25 31.23 -18.42
N ALA A 38 -67.38 30.59 -17.27
CA ALA A 38 -68.04 29.29 -17.13
C ALA A 38 -69.54 29.37 -17.50
N MET A 39 -70.22 30.48 -17.14
CA MET A 39 -71.62 30.70 -17.47
C MET A 39 -71.85 30.87 -18.99
N HIS A 40 -70.99 31.65 -19.65
CA HIS A 40 -71.08 31.86 -21.10
C HIS A 40 -70.81 30.56 -21.89
N ILE A 41 -69.86 29.72 -21.41
CA ILE A 41 -69.58 28.41 -22.00
C ILE A 41 -70.74 27.43 -21.85
N ALA A 42 -71.45 27.47 -20.72
CA ALA A 42 -72.61 26.62 -20.49
C ALA A 42 -73.81 26.96 -21.41
N GLU A 43 -74.02 28.23 -21.72
CA GLU A 43 -75.16 28.73 -22.52
C GLU A 43 -74.93 28.70 -24.05
N SER A 44 -73.72 28.67 -24.50
CA SER A 44 -73.32 28.73 -25.93
C SER A 44 -73.76 27.49 -26.70
N THR A 45 -74.63 27.65 -27.74
CA THR A 45 -75.09 26.56 -28.61
C THR A 45 -74.34 26.47 -29.95
N ASP A 46 -73.52 27.45 -30.27
CA ASP A 46 -72.67 27.48 -31.49
C ASP A 46 -71.24 26.96 -31.20
N ILE A 47 -70.90 25.84 -31.79
CA ILE A 47 -69.59 25.17 -31.53
C ILE A 47 -68.44 26.02 -31.98
N GLY A 48 -68.58 26.79 -33.08
CA GLY A 48 -67.49 27.66 -33.57
C GLY A 48 -67.27 28.85 -32.67
N LYS A 49 -68.33 29.56 -32.30
CA LYS A 49 -68.19 30.67 -31.37
C LYS A 49 -67.72 30.26 -29.99
N LEU A 50 -68.12 29.08 -29.53
CA LEU A 50 -67.69 28.54 -28.26
C LEU A 50 -66.15 28.23 -28.32
N ALA A 51 -65.68 27.63 -29.39
CA ALA A 51 -64.27 27.33 -29.56
C ALA A 51 -63.43 28.60 -29.61
N ASP A 52 -63.87 29.62 -30.35
CA ASP A 52 -63.15 30.89 -30.46
C ASP A 52 -63.15 31.67 -29.13
N TYR A 53 -64.24 31.62 -28.39
CA TYR A 53 -64.36 32.26 -27.09
C TYR A 53 -63.44 31.64 -26.05
N ILE A 54 -63.38 30.33 -25.99
CA ILE A 54 -62.50 29.62 -25.05
C ILE A 54 -61.02 29.85 -25.47
N ALA A 55 -60.68 29.70 -26.74
CA ALA A 55 -59.34 29.89 -27.23
C ALA A 55 -58.75 31.30 -26.98
N SER A 56 -59.62 32.32 -27.08
CA SER A 56 -59.23 33.72 -26.83
C SER A 56 -58.92 34.01 -25.36
N ASN A 57 -59.66 33.36 -24.43
CA ASN A 57 -59.61 33.66 -22.99
C ASN A 57 -58.68 32.72 -22.19
N VAL A 58 -58.28 31.57 -22.75
CA VAL A 58 -57.35 30.64 -22.11
C VAL A 58 -55.93 31.16 -22.30
N PRO A 59 -55.07 31.20 -21.27
CA PRO A 59 -53.66 31.54 -21.38
C PRO A 59 -52.87 30.40 -22.04
N ALA A 60 -52.86 30.36 -23.36
CA ALA A 60 -52.13 29.41 -24.18
C ALA A 60 -51.13 30.15 -25.10
N PRO A 61 -50.09 29.48 -25.63
CA PRO A 61 -49.15 30.05 -26.58
C PRO A 61 -49.81 30.66 -27.80
N TYR A 62 -49.27 31.78 -28.27
CA TYR A 62 -49.82 32.51 -29.42
C TYR A 62 -49.99 31.62 -30.67
N ASP A 63 -49.02 30.77 -30.92
CA ASP A 63 -49.02 29.86 -32.08
C ASP A 63 -50.15 28.84 -32.04
N ASP A 64 -50.48 28.30 -30.86
CA ASP A 64 -51.61 27.38 -30.70
C ASP A 64 -52.95 28.07 -30.92
N LYS A 65 -53.11 29.34 -30.47
CA LYS A 65 -54.27 30.17 -30.71
C LYS A 65 -54.42 30.51 -32.19
N GLN A 66 -53.33 30.86 -32.85
CA GLN A 66 -53.28 31.19 -34.26
C GLN A 66 -53.66 29.96 -35.10
N TYR A 67 -53.18 28.79 -34.74
CA TYR A 67 -53.51 27.53 -35.43
C TYR A 67 -55.01 27.20 -35.34
N ILE A 68 -55.69 27.48 -34.23
CA ILE A 68 -57.16 27.35 -34.10
C ILE A 68 -57.86 28.35 -35.00
N LEU A 69 -57.44 29.60 -35.04
CA LEU A 69 -58.03 30.67 -35.83
C LEU A 69 -57.97 30.41 -37.34
N GLU A 70 -56.91 29.80 -37.80
CA GLU A 70 -56.68 29.45 -39.24
C GLU A 70 -57.59 28.32 -39.76
N GLN A 71 -58.34 27.65 -38.89
CA GLN A 71 -59.23 26.56 -39.30
C GLN A 71 -60.63 27.09 -39.69
N PRO A 72 -60.99 27.00 -40.94
CA PRO A 72 -62.32 27.45 -41.39
C PRO A 72 -63.48 26.59 -40.85
N ASP A 73 -63.21 25.28 -40.60
CA ASP A 73 -64.20 24.32 -40.12
C ASP A 73 -64.41 24.43 -38.59
N PRO A 74 -65.58 24.76 -38.10
CA PRO A 74 -65.92 24.89 -36.67
C PRO A 74 -65.69 23.60 -35.87
N ILE A 75 -65.88 22.45 -36.47
CA ILE A 75 -65.73 21.13 -35.86
C ILE A 75 -64.24 20.84 -35.65
N ARG A 76 -63.46 21.20 -36.63
CA ARG A 76 -62.01 21.01 -36.55
C ARG A 76 -61.38 21.96 -35.54
N ARG A 77 -61.84 23.22 -35.43
CA ARG A 77 -61.42 24.16 -34.37
C ARG A 77 -61.71 23.60 -32.98
N ALA A 78 -62.91 23.07 -32.77
CA ALA A 78 -63.27 22.50 -31.49
C ALA A 78 -62.45 21.28 -31.09
N ARG A 79 -62.05 20.44 -32.04
CA ARG A 79 -61.14 19.30 -31.77
C ARG A 79 -59.76 19.76 -31.35
N ILE A 80 -59.18 20.71 -32.09
CA ILE A 80 -57.87 21.27 -31.79
C ILE A 80 -57.90 21.97 -30.42
N LEU A 81 -58.97 22.68 -30.12
CA LEU A 81 -59.16 23.28 -28.81
C LEU A 81 -59.16 22.24 -27.67
N ILE A 82 -59.82 21.09 -27.86
CA ILE A 82 -59.84 20.01 -26.88
C ILE A 82 -58.41 19.50 -26.63
N GLU A 83 -57.63 19.28 -27.70
CA GLU A 83 -56.22 18.84 -27.59
C GLU A 83 -55.35 19.90 -26.90
N MET A 84 -55.53 21.18 -27.22
CA MET A 84 -54.82 22.29 -26.57
C MET A 84 -55.16 22.39 -25.07
N LEU A 85 -56.40 22.30 -24.69
CA LEU A 85 -56.83 22.33 -23.29
C LEU A 85 -56.28 21.14 -22.48
N ASP A 86 -56.19 19.96 -23.10
CA ASP A 86 -55.64 18.78 -22.44
C ASP A 86 -54.13 18.93 -22.21
N LYS A 87 -53.39 19.42 -23.21
CA LYS A 87 -51.97 19.73 -23.13
C LYS A 87 -51.67 20.78 -22.04
N GLU A 88 -52.41 21.88 -22.03
CA GLU A 88 -52.25 22.94 -21.02
C GLU A 88 -52.61 22.46 -19.61
N ARG A 89 -53.63 21.59 -19.44
CA ARG A 89 -53.95 20.96 -18.17
C ARG A 89 -52.78 20.11 -17.64
N GLU A 90 -52.16 19.28 -18.49
CA GLU A 90 -51.02 18.47 -18.10
C GLU A 90 -49.80 19.33 -17.66
N ILE A 91 -49.53 20.42 -18.37
CA ILE A 91 -48.49 21.39 -17.99
C ILE A 91 -48.78 21.98 -16.62
N GLY A 92 -50.03 22.46 -16.40
CA GLY A 92 -50.46 23.05 -15.13
C GLY A 92 -50.37 22.06 -13.95
N GLU A 93 -50.68 20.78 -14.16
CA GLU A 93 -50.55 19.75 -13.12
C GLU A 93 -49.07 19.49 -12.75
N ILE A 94 -48.15 19.56 -13.73
CA ILE A 94 -46.73 19.44 -13.49
C ILE A 94 -46.21 20.65 -12.72
N ASP A 95 -46.55 21.86 -13.14
CA ASP A 95 -46.12 23.08 -12.45
C ASP A 95 -46.64 23.14 -11.01
N ARG A 96 -47.88 22.71 -10.77
CA ARG A 96 -48.41 22.64 -9.42
C ARG A 96 -47.61 21.68 -8.54
N ARG A 97 -47.26 20.48 -9.05
CA ARG A 97 -46.44 19.50 -8.33
C ARG A 97 -45.04 20.03 -8.03
N ILE A 98 -44.41 20.75 -8.96
CA ILE A 98 -43.12 21.38 -8.76
C ILE A 98 -43.19 22.43 -7.66
N ASN A 99 -44.19 23.32 -7.73
CA ASN A 99 -44.39 24.39 -6.76
C ASN A 99 -44.70 23.86 -5.35
N GLU A 100 -45.52 22.81 -5.23
CA GLU A 100 -45.80 22.15 -3.95
C GLU A 100 -44.55 21.54 -3.33
N LYS A 101 -43.71 20.83 -4.13
CA LYS A 101 -42.45 20.28 -3.67
C LYS A 101 -41.43 21.34 -3.27
N THR A 102 -41.34 22.41 -4.06
CA THR A 102 -40.42 23.52 -3.77
C THR A 102 -40.83 24.25 -2.50
N LYS A 103 -42.13 24.48 -2.30
CA LYS A 103 -42.65 25.11 -1.09
C LYS A 103 -42.42 24.25 0.15
N ALA A 104 -42.66 22.94 0.05
CA ALA A 104 -42.44 22.02 1.15
C ALA A 104 -40.94 21.98 1.55
N ALA A 105 -40.02 21.98 0.56
CA ALA A 105 -38.58 22.01 0.82
C ALA A 105 -38.10 23.35 1.43
N ILE A 106 -38.72 24.47 1.06
CA ILE A 106 -38.44 25.79 1.64
C ILE A 106 -38.95 25.86 3.08
N ASP A 107 -40.16 25.39 3.33
CA ASP A 107 -40.78 25.38 4.66
C ASP A 107 -39.98 24.48 5.63
N GLU A 108 -39.52 23.33 5.16
CA GLU A 108 -38.68 22.42 5.94
C GLU A 108 -37.31 23.07 6.29
N ASN A 109 -36.64 23.71 5.32
CA ASN A 109 -35.41 24.43 5.57
C ASN A 109 -35.57 25.63 6.52
N GLN A 110 -36.66 26.38 6.40
CA GLN A 110 -36.94 27.50 7.31
C GLN A 110 -37.23 27.02 8.73
N ARG A 111 -37.96 25.92 8.86
CA ARG A 111 -38.28 25.32 10.16
C ARG A 111 -37.02 24.80 10.83
N ASP A 112 -36.13 24.12 10.07
CA ASP A 112 -34.84 23.64 10.56
C ASP A 112 -33.93 24.79 10.98
N TYR A 113 -33.87 25.87 10.19
CA TYR A 113 -33.11 27.06 10.55
C TYR A 113 -33.63 27.68 11.86
N TYR A 114 -34.96 27.84 11.99
CA TYR A 114 -35.59 28.41 13.19
C TYR A 114 -35.35 27.55 14.42
N LEU A 115 -35.44 26.24 14.30
CA LEU A 115 -35.15 25.28 15.38
C LEU A 115 -33.67 25.32 15.80
N ARG A 116 -32.77 25.45 14.85
CA ARG A 116 -31.34 25.59 15.13
C ARG A 116 -31.04 26.90 15.87
N GLU A 117 -31.62 27.99 15.45
CA GLU A 117 -31.44 29.28 16.10
C GLU A 117 -32.00 29.29 17.53
N GLN A 118 -33.17 28.67 17.76
CA GLN A 118 -33.70 28.48 19.10
C GLN A 118 -32.79 27.59 19.96
N MET A 119 -32.27 26.49 19.42
CA MET A 119 -31.32 25.64 20.15
C MET A 119 -30.01 26.38 20.49
N LYS A 120 -29.54 27.24 19.60
CA LYS A 120 -28.34 28.07 19.84
C LYS A 120 -28.57 29.04 20.99
N ILE A 121 -29.68 29.76 21.03
CA ILE A 121 -30.01 30.68 22.10
C ILE A 121 -30.17 29.94 23.44
N ILE A 122 -30.88 28.82 23.45
CA ILE A 122 -31.03 28.00 24.67
C ILE A 122 -29.67 27.44 25.13
N SER A 123 -28.80 27.04 24.21
CA SER A 123 -27.46 26.53 24.55
C SER A 123 -26.56 27.64 25.10
N SER A 124 -26.63 28.88 24.55
CA SER A 124 -25.82 30.00 25.06
C SER A 124 -26.27 30.43 26.47
N GLU A 125 -27.57 30.40 26.77
CA GLU A 125 -28.08 30.68 28.12
C GLU A 125 -27.71 29.58 29.13
N LEU A 126 -27.67 28.32 28.72
CA LEU A 126 -27.38 27.19 29.61
C LEU A 126 -25.88 26.93 29.82
N TYR A 127 -25.04 27.17 28.83
CA TYR A 127 -23.64 26.72 28.82
C TYR A 127 -22.59 27.82 28.57
N GLY A 128 -23.03 29.07 28.28
CA GLY A 128 -22.15 30.19 27.90
C GLY A 128 -21.88 30.22 26.39
N ASP A 129 -21.63 31.40 25.83
CA ASP A 129 -21.53 31.62 24.38
C ASP A 129 -20.40 30.81 23.70
N GLU A 130 -19.21 30.75 24.32
CA GLU A 130 -18.06 29.99 23.74
C GLU A 130 -18.33 28.48 23.63
N THR A 131 -18.98 27.89 24.64
CA THR A 131 -19.30 26.46 24.66
C THR A 131 -20.43 26.12 23.70
N ALA A 132 -21.41 27.02 23.53
CA ALA A 132 -22.51 26.85 22.61
C ALA A 132 -22.01 26.87 21.15
N ASP A 133 -21.13 27.80 20.80
CA ASP A 133 -20.52 27.89 19.47
C ASP A 133 -19.64 26.65 19.14
N GLU A 134 -18.89 26.14 20.10
CA GLU A 134 -18.10 24.89 19.95
C GLU A 134 -19.01 23.67 19.65
N LEU A 135 -20.10 23.52 20.39
CA LEU A 135 -21.02 22.40 20.20
C LEU A 135 -21.71 22.46 18.84
N GLU A 136 -22.07 23.66 18.37
CA GLU A 136 -22.67 23.84 17.05
C GLU A 136 -21.66 23.56 15.92
N GLU A 137 -20.39 23.96 16.10
CA GLU A 137 -19.33 23.62 15.16
C GLU A 137 -19.15 22.10 15.02
N TYR A 138 -19.20 21.34 16.12
CA TYR A 138 -19.16 19.88 16.08
C TYR A 138 -20.36 19.30 15.35
N ARG A 139 -21.58 19.81 15.60
CA ARG A 139 -22.81 19.37 14.93
C ARG A 139 -22.75 19.60 13.43
N GLU A 140 -22.30 20.77 13.00
CA GLU A 140 -22.12 21.07 11.57
C GLU A 140 -21.08 20.16 10.91
N LYS A 141 -19.94 19.93 11.56
CA LYS A 141 -18.89 19.01 11.05
C LYS A 141 -19.43 17.59 10.89
N ILE A 142 -20.18 17.08 11.88
CA ILE A 142 -20.82 15.76 11.83
C ILE A 142 -21.85 15.70 10.69
N PHE A 143 -22.67 16.73 10.54
CA PHE A 143 -23.67 16.77 9.48
C PHE A 143 -23.03 16.70 8.08
N ARG A 144 -21.92 17.42 7.87
CA ARG A 144 -21.17 17.44 6.61
C ARG A 144 -20.31 16.18 6.40
N LEU A 145 -20.14 15.35 7.42
CA LEU A 145 -19.32 14.15 7.36
C LEU A 145 -19.94 13.14 6.37
N LYS A 146 -19.11 12.61 5.48
CA LYS A 146 -19.51 11.54 4.54
C LYS A 146 -19.46 10.18 5.23
N ALA A 147 -20.25 9.97 6.25
CA ALA A 147 -20.33 8.74 7.02
C ALA A 147 -21.77 8.21 7.04
N ASP A 148 -21.91 6.95 7.38
CA ASP A 148 -23.21 6.31 7.55
C ASP A 148 -23.97 6.93 8.73
N ASP A 149 -25.30 6.87 8.69
CA ASP A 149 -26.15 7.49 9.72
C ASP A 149 -25.86 6.94 11.12
N SER A 150 -25.55 5.65 11.24
CA SER A 150 -25.15 5.02 12.51
C SER A 150 -23.90 5.64 13.13
N VAL A 151 -22.93 6.03 12.30
CA VAL A 151 -21.71 6.74 12.73
C VAL A 151 -22.05 8.13 13.21
N LYS A 152 -22.86 8.87 12.44
CA LYS A 152 -23.32 10.22 12.80
C LYS A 152 -24.10 10.22 14.11
N ASP A 153 -25.02 9.29 14.30
CA ASP A 153 -25.82 9.15 15.52
C ASP A 153 -24.93 8.88 16.74
N ALA A 154 -23.91 8.03 16.60
CA ALA A 154 -22.93 7.78 17.65
C ALA A 154 -22.17 9.05 18.02
N LEU A 155 -21.74 9.85 17.03
CA LEU A 155 -21.04 11.11 17.23
C LEU A 155 -21.95 12.18 17.85
N PHE A 156 -23.19 12.33 17.38
CA PHE A 156 -24.18 13.24 17.99
C PHE A 156 -24.45 12.88 19.45
N THR A 157 -24.48 11.59 19.79
CA THR A 157 -24.60 11.14 21.19
C THR A 157 -23.42 11.64 22.04
N GLN A 158 -22.20 11.67 21.50
CA GLN A 158 -21.05 12.20 22.23
C GLN A 158 -21.09 13.73 22.36
N VAL A 159 -21.52 14.45 21.33
CA VAL A 159 -21.75 15.91 21.41
C VAL A 159 -22.80 16.24 22.48
N ASN A 160 -23.89 15.46 22.55
CA ASN A 160 -24.91 15.64 23.59
C ASN A 160 -24.40 15.30 25.00
N LYS A 161 -23.43 14.39 25.13
CA LYS A 161 -22.73 14.15 26.41
C LYS A 161 -21.82 15.33 26.76
N LEU A 162 -21.05 15.84 25.79
CA LEU A 162 -20.18 17.00 25.96
C LEU A 162 -20.98 18.22 26.43
N ALA A 163 -22.15 18.45 25.86
CA ALA A 163 -23.05 19.55 26.25
C ALA A 163 -23.46 19.50 27.73
N LYS A 164 -23.53 18.31 28.33
CA LYS A 164 -23.91 18.13 29.75
C LYS A 164 -22.72 18.21 30.73
N MET A 165 -21.49 18.33 30.22
CA MET A 165 -20.29 18.35 31.04
C MET A 165 -19.87 19.78 31.35
N PRO A 166 -19.34 20.08 32.57
CA PRO A 166 -18.74 21.37 32.89
C PRO A 166 -17.56 21.66 31.91
N ALA A 167 -17.43 22.88 31.45
CA ALA A 167 -16.43 23.29 30.44
C ALA A 167 -14.97 22.95 30.82
N GLY A 168 -14.63 22.95 32.12
CA GLY A 168 -13.30 22.63 32.64
C GLY A 168 -13.10 21.18 33.07
N ALA A 169 -14.05 20.28 32.84
CA ALA A 169 -13.93 18.89 33.25
C ALA A 169 -12.88 18.13 32.40
N HIS A 170 -12.03 17.31 33.01
CA HIS A 170 -11.08 16.45 32.29
C HIS A 170 -11.79 15.51 31.31
N GLU A 171 -12.97 15.02 31.64
CA GLU A 171 -13.81 14.19 30.77
C GLU A 171 -14.23 14.93 29.49
N ALA A 172 -14.51 16.23 29.57
CA ALA A 172 -14.83 17.04 28.39
C ALA A 172 -13.67 17.08 27.39
N THR A 173 -12.42 17.19 27.90
CA THR A 173 -11.21 17.14 27.05
C THR A 173 -11.05 15.79 26.35
N VAL A 174 -11.37 14.69 27.04
CA VAL A 174 -11.34 13.34 26.43
C VAL A 174 -12.38 13.21 25.33
N VAL A 175 -13.60 13.70 25.56
CA VAL A 175 -14.69 13.66 24.55
C VAL A 175 -14.36 14.54 23.35
N ARG A 176 -13.76 15.72 23.53
CA ARG A 176 -13.27 16.57 22.44
C ARG A 176 -12.24 15.83 21.58
N GLY A 177 -11.19 15.29 22.22
CA GLY A 177 -10.16 14.52 21.50
C GLY A 177 -10.72 13.30 20.74
N TYR A 178 -11.75 12.67 21.29
CA TYR A 178 -12.48 11.60 20.62
C TYR A 178 -13.23 12.13 19.38
N LEU A 179 -14.02 13.21 19.52
CA LEU A 179 -14.77 13.81 18.43
C LEU A 179 -13.83 14.29 17.31
N ASP A 180 -12.75 14.99 17.67
CA ASP A 180 -11.74 15.46 16.71
C ASP A 180 -11.15 14.29 15.93
N THR A 181 -10.76 13.22 16.63
CA THR A 181 -10.20 12.02 15.98
C THR A 181 -11.21 11.37 15.02
N CYS A 182 -12.46 11.22 15.42
CA CYS A 182 -13.49 10.63 14.58
C CYS A 182 -13.82 11.49 13.35
N LEU A 183 -13.80 12.83 13.49
CA LEU A 183 -14.07 13.76 12.40
C LEU A 183 -12.94 13.83 11.38
N GLU A 184 -11.70 13.52 11.79
CA GLU A 184 -10.55 13.47 10.90
C GLU A 184 -10.47 12.16 10.08
N LEU A 185 -11.22 11.13 10.46
CA LEU A 185 -11.24 9.87 9.74
C LEU A 185 -11.91 10.02 8.36
N PRO A 186 -11.35 9.35 7.34
CA PRO A 186 -11.89 9.43 5.98
C PRO A 186 -13.09 8.47 5.77
N TRP A 187 -14.17 8.69 6.48
CA TRP A 187 -15.41 7.92 6.31
C TRP A 187 -15.91 8.00 4.87
N ASN A 188 -16.11 6.84 4.23
CA ASN A 188 -16.62 6.75 2.85
C ASN A 188 -15.92 7.67 1.83
N LYS A 189 -14.63 8.01 2.09
CA LYS A 189 -13.81 8.86 1.23
C LYS A 189 -12.72 8.05 0.58
N ASP A 190 -13.01 7.46 -0.57
CA ASP A 190 -12.08 6.63 -1.32
C ASP A 190 -11.29 7.41 -2.37
N THR A 191 -10.05 6.97 -2.58
CA THR A 191 -9.24 7.41 -3.70
C THR A 191 -9.52 6.52 -4.91
N ALA A 192 -9.68 7.12 -6.10
CA ALA A 192 -9.91 6.36 -7.32
C ALA A 192 -8.75 5.41 -7.61
N THR A 193 -9.03 4.11 -7.59
CA THR A 193 -8.04 3.07 -7.89
C THR A 193 -7.78 3.02 -9.39
N ARG A 194 -6.51 3.01 -9.78
CA ARG A 194 -6.07 2.91 -11.18
C ARG A 194 -5.56 1.50 -11.42
N ALA A 195 -6.03 0.88 -12.50
CA ALA A 195 -5.68 -0.50 -12.86
C ALA A 195 -5.05 -0.58 -14.27
N ASP A 196 -4.12 0.33 -14.57
CA ASP A 196 -3.38 0.34 -15.83
C ASP A 196 -2.04 -0.39 -15.67
N LEU A 197 -1.98 -1.64 -16.17
CA LEU A 197 -0.79 -2.49 -16.08
C LEU A 197 0.42 -1.94 -16.84
N LYS A 198 0.20 -1.30 -18.01
CA LYS A 198 1.31 -0.69 -18.76
C LYS A 198 1.95 0.49 -18.02
N ARG A 199 1.12 1.25 -17.32
CA ARG A 199 1.60 2.32 -16.45
C ARG A 199 2.32 1.75 -15.22
N ALA A 200 1.77 0.71 -14.61
CA ALA A 200 2.37 0.04 -13.46
C ALA A 200 3.76 -0.51 -13.80
N GLU A 201 3.93 -1.18 -14.94
CA GLU A 201 5.22 -1.66 -15.44
C GLU A 201 6.24 -0.52 -15.55
N LYS A 202 5.86 0.63 -16.15
CA LYS A 202 6.73 1.80 -16.25
C LYS A 202 7.12 2.38 -14.89
N ILE A 203 6.21 2.41 -13.92
CA ILE A 203 6.49 2.89 -12.56
C ILE A 203 7.48 1.94 -11.88
N LEU A 204 7.22 0.62 -11.94
CA LEU A 204 8.09 -0.39 -11.36
C LEU A 204 9.48 -0.38 -11.99
N ASP A 205 9.59 -0.17 -13.31
CA ASP A 205 10.89 -0.08 -14.00
C ASP A 205 11.64 1.20 -13.66
N ARG A 206 10.94 2.29 -13.43
CA ARG A 206 11.53 3.55 -13.00
C ARG A 206 12.08 3.46 -11.57
N ASP A 207 11.33 2.83 -10.65
CA ASP A 207 11.60 2.91 -9.21
C ASP A 207 12.45 1.75 -8.69
N ILE A 208 12.38 0.59 -9.35
CA ILE A 208 13.03 -0.66 -8.91
C ILE A 208 14.01 -1.12 -9.98
N TYR A 209 15.29 -1.15 -9.63
CA TYR A 209 16.31 -1.69 -10.53
C TYR A 209 16.35 -3.22 -10.45
N GLY A 210 16.36 -3.90 -11.59
CA GLY A 210 16.43 -5.36 -11.65
C GLY A 210 15.16 -6.06 -11.15
N MET A 211 15.31 -7.10 -10.34
CA MET A 211 14.22 -7.83 -9.64
C MET A 211 13.06 -8.26 -10.55
N LYS A 212 13.34 -8.79 -11.75
CA LYS A 212 12.32 -9.15 -12.76
C LYS A 212 11.20 -10.03 -12.19
N LYS A 213 11.55 -11.10 -11.47
CA LYS A 213 10.57 -12.01 -10.85
C LYS A 213 9.64 -11.30 -9.85
N VAL A 214 10.18 -10.37 -9.06
CA VAL A 214 9.39 -9.58 -8.09
C VAL A 214 8.42 -8.66 -8.81
N LYS A 215 8.87 -7.95 -9.86
CA LYS A 215 8.02 -7.08 -10.68
C LYS A 215 6.89 -7.87 -11.35
N GLU A 216 7.19 -9.05 -11.89
CA GLU A 216 6.21 -9.95 -12.51
C GLU A 216 5.14 -10.37 -11.49
N ARG A 217 5.54 -10.78 -10.29
CA ARG A 217 4.61 -11.11 -9.21
C ARG A 217 3.71 -9.93 -8.79
N ILE A 218 4.29 -8.73 -8.71
CA ILE A 218 3.52 -7.52 -8.43
C ILE A 218 2.51 -7.23 -9.55
N LEU A 219 2.90 -7.40 -10.83
CA LEU A 219 2.00 -7.22 -11.97
C LEU A 219 0.88 -8.27 -12.00
N GLU A 220 1.17 -9.52 -11.62
CA GLU A 220 0.16 -10.58 -11.45
C GLU A 220 -0.86 -10.16 -10.37
N MET A 221 -0.41 -9.74 -9.19
CA MET A 221 -1.27 -9.22 -8.12
C MET A 221 -2.14 -8.06 -8.59
N LEU A 222 -1.55 -7.06 -9.27
CA LEU A 222 -2.29 -5.91 -9.82
C LEU A 222 -3.32 -6.34 -10.88
N SER A 223 -3.02 -7.40 -11.63
CA SER A 223 -3.94 -7.97 -12.63
C SER A 223 -5.17 -8.59 -11.97
N VAL A 224 -4.98 -9.31 -10.86
CA VAL A 224 -6.10 -9.87 -10.06
C VAL A 224 -6.97 -8.74 -9.51
N TYR A 225 -6.37 -7.71 -8.95
CA TYR A 225 -7.12 -6.52 -8.47
C TYR A 225 -7.91 -5.83 -9.59
N LYS A 226 -7.39 -5.83 -10.81
CA LYS A 226 -8.09 -5.26 -11.97
C LYS A 226 -9.31 -6.07 -12.37
N LEU A 227 -9.20 -7.39 -12.35
CA LEU A 227 -10.26 -8.31 -12.79
C LEU A 227 -11.33 -8.52 -11.73
N ALA A 228 -10.94 -8.49 -10.45
CA ALA A 228 -11.81 -8.76 -9.32
C ALA A 228 -11.62 -7.70 -8.21
N PRO A 229 -12.13 -6.46 -8.40
CA PRO A 229 -11.90 -5.35 -7.47
C PRO A 229 -12.48 -5.56 -6.07
N GLY A 230 -13.39 -6.50 -5.89
CA GLY A 230 -14.02 -6.83 -4.59
C GLY A 230 -13.39 -8.01 -3.87
N ILE A 231 -12.44 -8.70 -4.48
CA ILE A 231 -11.71 -9.77 -3.80
C ILE A 231 -10.53 -9.13 -3.10
N ASN A 232 -10.66 -8.91 -1.79
CA ASN A 232 -9.53 -8.58 -0.93
C ASN A 232 -8.66 -9.82 -0.83
N GLY A 233 -7.65 -9.86 -1.72
CA GLY A 233 -6.83 -11.01 -1.98
C GLY A 233 -5.75 -11.21 -0.93
N GLN A 234 -4.82 -12.03 -1.30
CA GLN A 234 -3.64 -12.40 -0.54
C GLN A 234 -2.87 -11.16 -0.08
N ILE A 235 -2.44 -11.19 1.17
CA ILE A 235 -1.56 -10.19 1.74
C ILE A 235 -0.15 -10.49 1.24
N VAL A 236 0.44 -9.56 0.52
CA VAL A 236 1.83 -9.72 0.05
C VAL A 236 2.80 -9.41 1.19
N CYS A 237 3.71 -10.35 1.48
CA CYS A 237 4.81 -10.16 2.41
C CYS A 237 6.14 -10.11 1.67
N LEU A 238 6.83 -8.97 1.73
CA LEU A 238 8.15 -8.77 1.15
C LEU A 238 9.22 -9.19 2.16
N VAL A 239 9.85 -10.33 1.95
CA VAL A 239 10.87 -10.89 2.85
C VAL A 239 12.25 -10.71 2.24
N GLY A 240 13.22 -10.26 3.02
CA GLY A 240 14.60 -10.13 2.56
C GLY A 240 15.46 -9.24 3.44
N PRO A 241 16.78 -9.18 3.20
CA PRO A 241 17.71 -8.46 4.06
C PRO A 241 17.41 -6.95 4.13
N PRO A 242 17.92 -6.26 5.15
CA PRO A 242 17.72 -4.82 5.29
C PRO A 242 18.38 -4.04 4.14
N GLY A 243 17.66 -3.02 3.65
CA GLY A 243 18.19 -2.13 2.60
C GLY A 243 18.01 -2.61 1.16
N VAL A 244 17.25 -3.69 0.91
CA VAL A 244 16.91 -4.14 -0.46
C VAL A 244 15.70 -3.41 -1.07
N GLY A 245 15.14 -2.41 -0.38
CA GLY A 245 14.08 -1.57 -0.94
C GLY A 245 12.65 -2.03 -0.66
N LYS A 246 12.40 -2.90 0.32
CA LYS A 246 11.05 -3.39 0.69
C LYS A 246 10.01 -2.26 0.80
N THR A 247 10.33 -1.23 1.56
CA THR A 247 9.45 -0.06 1.76
C THR A 247 9.25 0.74 0.46
N SER A 248 10.30 0.86 -0.37
CA SER A 248 10.20 1.54 -1.67
C SER A 248 9.31 0.77 -2.63
N ILE A 249 9.42 -0.56 -2.66
CA ILE A 249 8.55 -1.43 -3.47
C ILE A 249 7.09 -1.25 -3.08
N ALA A 250 6.77 -1.25 -1.78
CA ALA A 250 5.41 -1.03 -1.28
C ALA A 250 4.87 0.36 -1.69
N HIS A 251 5.71 1.39 -1.65
CA HIS A 251 5.33 2.73 -2.12
C HIS A 251 5.06 2.74 -3.63
N SER A 252 5.91 2.08 -4.43
CA SER A 252 5.70 1.96 -5.88
C SER A 252 4.42 1.19 -6.21
N ILE A 253 4.04 0.17 -5.42
CA ILE A 253 2.76 -0.52 -5.58
C ILE A 253 1.59 0.43 -5.31
N ALA A 254 1.67 1.26 -4.25
CA ALA A 254 0.65 2.27 -3.97
C ALA A 254 0.50 3.26 -5.14
N ASP A 255 1.62 3.72 -5.71
CA ASP A 255 1.63 4.61 -6.88
C ASP A 255 1.05 3.94 -8.13
N CYS A 256 1.35 2.65 -8.36
CA CYS A 256 0.77 1.87 -9.44
C CYS A 256 -0.76 1.80 -9.34
N MET A 257 -1.28 1.57 -8.12
CA MET A 257 -2.72 1.53 -7.84
C MET A 257 -3.36 2.91 -7.78
N GLY A 258 -2.58 3.99 -7.67
CA GLY A 258 -3.06 5.36 -7.43
C GLY A 258 -3.67 5.53 -6.03
N ARG A 259 -3.32 4.67 -5.08
CA ARG A 259 -3.82 4.71 -3.70
C ARG A 259 -2.93 5.56 -2.80
N LYS A 260 -3.52 6.10 -1.75
CA LYS A 260 -2.75 6.78 -0.69
C LYS A 260 -1.95 5.75 0.10
N PHE A 261 -0.73 6.11 0.47
CA PHE A 261 0.19 5.25 1.19
C PHE A 261 0.27 5.64 2.67
N ALA A 262 0.18 4.67 3.55
CA ALA A 262 0.50 4.82 4.96
C ALA A 262 1.46 3.71 5.40
N ARG A 263 2.35 4.01 6.34
CA ARG A 263 3.30 3.06 6.92
C ARG A 263 3.06 2.92 8.41
N MET A 264 3.00 1.70 8.88
CA MET A 264 2.92 1.34 10.28
C MET A 264 4.09 0.42 10.63
N SER A 265 4.93 0.81 11.60
CA SER A 265 5.99 -0.06 12.11
C SER A 265 5.45 -0.96 13.20
N LEU A 266 5.70 -2.27 13.04
CA LEU A 266 5.37 -3.31 14.01
C LEU A 266 6.57 -3.69 14.89
N GLY A 267 7.78 -3.24 14.53
CA GLY A 267 8.97 -3.46 15.35
C GLY A 267 8.86 -2.81 16.71
N GLY A 268 8.89 -3.63 17.76
CA GLY A 268 8.75 -3.18 19.16
C GLY A 268 7.31 -3.04 19.66
N VAL A 269 6.34 -3.54 18.91
CA VAL A 269 4.95 -3.68 19.36
C VAL A 269 4.85 -4.93 20.22
N HIS A 270 4.42 -4.77 21.47
CA HIS A 270 4.28 -5.85 22.44
C HIS A 270 2.87 -5.95 23.02
N ASP A 271 2.06 -4.89 22.88
CA ASP A 271 0.71 -4.79 23.42
C ASP A 271 -0.32 -4.72 22.28
N GLU A 272 -1.39 -5.52 22.38
CA GLU A 272 -2.54 -5.47 21.48
C GLU A 272 -3.15 -4.07 21.39
N ALA A 273 -3.15 -3.33 22.50
CA ALA A 273 -3.68 -1.97 22.55
C ALA A 273 -2.93 -0.99 21.62
N GLU A 274 -1.68 -1.25 21.25
CA GLU A 274 -1.01 -0.43 20.24
C GLU A 274 -1.64 -0.57 18.86
N ILE A 275 -2.24 -1.74 18.53
CA ILE A 275 -2.89 -2.01 17.24
C ILE A 275 -4.34 -1.56 17.27
N ARG A 276 -5.09 -1.95 18.32
CA ARG A 276 -6.54 -1.72 18.49
C ARG A 276 -6.90 -0.45 19.26
N GLY A 277 -5.92 0.28 19.81
CA GLY A 277 -6.17 1.46 20.64
C GLY A 277 -6.49 1.15 22.10
N HIS A 278 -6.41 2.17 22.92
CA HIS A 278 -6.76 2.11 24.33
C HIS A 278 -8.21 2.56 24.52
N ARG A 279 -8.92 1.95 25.48
CA ARG A 279 -10.30 2.36 25.81
C ARG A 279 -10.34 3.85 26.15
N LYS A 280 -11.25 4.60 25.54
CA LYS A 280 -11.38 6.07 25.67
C LYS A 280 -11.61 6.57 27.11
N THR A 281 -11.94 5.69 28.05
CA THR A 281 -12.13 6.01 29.47
C THR A 281 -10.84 6.31 30.22
N TYR A 282 -9.68 5.95 29.66
CA TYR A 282 -8.39 6.21 30.30
C TYR A 282 -7.82 7.57 29.89
N ILE A 283 -7.20 8.26 30.83
CA ILE A 283 -6.48 9.51 30.56
C ILE A 283 -5.29 9.20 29.65
N GLY A 284 -5.18 9.91 28.53
CA GLY A 284 -4.15 9.65 27.52
C GLY A 284 -4.49 8.53 26.55
N ALA A 285 -5.72 8.03 26.55
CA ALA A 285 -6.18 7.07 25.54
C ALA A 285 -6.04 7.66 24.13
N MET A 286 -5.62 6.81 23.20
CA MET A 286 -5.45 7.18 21.81
C MET A 286 -5.85 6.00 20.90
N PRO A 287 -6.26 6.28 19.65
CA PRO A 287 -6.58 5.23 18.67
C PRO A 287 -5.36 4.37 18.35
N GLY A 288 -5.62 3.15 17.95
CA GLY A 288 -4.59 2.21 17.54
C GLY A 288 -3.85 2.65 16.28
N LYS A 289 -2.71 2.00 16.04
CA LYS A 289 -1.84 2.28 14.88
C LYS A 289 -2.57 2.10 13.54
N ILE A 290 -3.53 1.18 13.45
CA ILE A 290 -4.33 0.94 12.22
C ILE A 290 -5.18 2.17 11.90
N ILE A 291 -5.96 2.64 12.86
CA ILE A 291 -6.82 3.82 12.68
C ILE A 291 -5.97 5.07 12.41
N ASN A 292 -4.83 5.22 13.09
CA ASN A 292 -3.89 6.30 12.83
C ASN A 292 -3.28 6.23 11.42
N ALA A 293 -3.02 5.04 10.89
CA ALA A 293 -2.55 4.87 9.51
C ALA A 293 -3.62 5.31 8.50
N VAL A 294 -4.88 4.93 8.71
CA VAL A 294 -6.01 5.36 7.87
C VAL A 294 -6.20 6.88 7.93
N LYS A 295 -6.18 7.47 9.13
CA LYS A 295 -6.23 8.93 9.35
C LYS A 295 -5.13 9.65 8.57
N THR A 296 -3.88 9.19 8.70
CA THR A 296 -2.71 9.76 8.03
C THR A 296 -2.83 9.66 6.51
N ALA A 297 -3.36 8.57 5.98
CA ALA A 297 -3.60 8.39 4.55
C ALA A 297 -4.69 9.34 4.03
N GLY A 298 -5.69 9.70 4.84
CA GLY A 298 -6.80 10.55 4.46
C GLY A 298 -7.72 9.95 3.39
N SER A 299 -7.76 8.62 3.30
CA SER A 299 -8.56 7.84 2.35
C SER A 299 -9.05 6.55 3.00
N GLY A 300 -10.29 6.12 2.70
CA GLY A 300 -10.89 4.88 3.22
C GLY A 300 -10.33 3.61 2.58
N ASN A 301 -9.64 3.72 1.43
CA ASN A 301 -9.03 2.61 0.71
C ASN A 301 -7.51 2.77 0.51
N PRO A 302 -6.74 3.05 1.58
CA PRO A 302 -5.30 3.24 1.48
C PRO A 302 -4.56 1.93 1.18
N LEU A 303 -3.28 2.05 0.80
CA LEU A 303 -2.32 0.96 0.95
C LEU A 303 -1.57 1.17 2.28
N ILE A 304 -1.70 0.21 3.18
CA ILE A 304 -1.05 0.22 4.49
C ILE A 304 0.11 -0.76 4.49
N LEU A 305 1.31 -0.24 4.74
CA LEU A 305 2.52 -1.03 4.90
C LEU A 305 2.70 -1.43 6.37
N LEU A 306 2.65 -2.71 6.64
CA LEU A 306 2.99 -3.33 7.92
C LEU A 306 4.48 -3.66 7.93
N ASP A 307 5.29 -2.76 8.49
CA ASP A 307 6.75 -2.88 8.42
C ASP A 307 7.32 -3.63 9.62
N GLU A 308 8.27 -4.55 9.37
CA GLU A 308 8.96 -5.37 10.38
C GLU A 308 8.02 -6.33 11.16
N VAL A 309 7.14 -7.07 10.43
CA VAL A 309 6.22 -8.05 11.02
C VAL A 309 6.96 -9.22 11.72
N ASP A 310 8.20 -9.48 11.31
CA ASP A 310 9.11 -10.47 11.92
C ASP A 310 9.58 -10.10 13.33
N LYS A 311 9.33 -8.87 13.76
CA LYS A 311 9.73 -8.36 15.09
C LYS A 311 8.54 -8.17 16.04
N LEU A 312 7.40 -8.75 15.71
CA LEU A 312 6.27 -8.80 16.63
C LEU A 312 6.64 -9.69 17.82
N GLY A 313 6.62 -9.11 19.01
CA GLY A 313 6.85 -9.83 20.27
C GLY A 313 5.52 -10.14 20.96
N GLY A 314 5.35 -11.37 21.44
CA GLY A 314 4.27 -11.71 22.37
C GLY A 314 4.78 -11.55 23.81
N ASP A 315 4.11 -10.71 24.60
CA ASP A 315 4.33 -10.57 26.03
C ASP A 315 3.09 -11.01 26.82
N TYR A 316 3.22 -11.19 28.13
CA TYR A 316 2.11 -11.51 29.05
C TYR A 316 0.95 -10.49 29.04
N ARG A 317 1.08 -9.37 28.33
CA ARG A 317 0.10 -8.26 28.28
C ARG A 317 -0.85 -8.29 27.09
N GLY A 318 -0.71 -9.23 26.19
CA GLY A 318 -1.58 -9.36 25.02
C GLY A 318 -0.86 -10.00 23.83
N ASP A 319 -1.63 -10.40 22.83
CA ASP A 319 -1.11 -10.97 21.58
C ASP A 319 -1.38 -10.03 20.40
N PRO A 320 -0.40 -9.18 20.03
CA PRO A 320 -0.54 -8.31 18.88
C PRO A 320 -0.81 -9.06 17.57
N SER A 321 -0.37 -10.34 17.49
CA SER A 321 -0.60 -11.17 16.30
C SER A 321 -2.07 -11.46 16.11
N SER A 322 -2.81 -11.74 17.19
CA SER A 322 -4.26 -11.97 17.16
C SER A 322 -5.01 -10.70 16.69
N ALA A 323 -4.61 -9.52 17.16
CA ALA A 323 -5.19 -8.26 16.69
C ALA A 323 -4.95 -8.03 15.19
N LEU A 324 -3.75 -8.36 14.69
CA LEU A 324 -3.45 -8.27 13.26
C LEU A 324 -4.22 -9.30 12.44
N LEU A 325 -4.45 -10.51 12.96
CA LEU A 325 -5.25 -11.53 12.27
C LEU A 325 -6.65 -11.02 11.95
N GLU A 326 -7.31 -10.31 12.90
CA GLU A 326 -8.63 -9.72 12.66
C GLU A 326 -8.59 -8.61 11.59
N VAL A 327 -7.56 -7.75 11.64
CA VAL A 327 -7.37 -6.68 10.64
C VAL A 327 -7.15 -7.25 9.23
N LEU A 328 -6.45 -8.38 9.15
CA LEU A 328 -6.03 -8.99 7.90
C LEU A 328 -7.03 -10.03 7.38
N ASP A 329 -8.01 -10.41 8.18
CA ASP A 329 -9.05 -11.36 7.79
C ASP A 329 -10.14 -10.68 6.96
N PRO A 330 -10.33 -11.05 5.68
CA PRO A 330 -11.36 -10.45 4.84
C PRO A 330 -12.80 -10.62 5.38
N GLU A 331 -13.04 -11.65 6.21
CA GLU A 331 -14.36 -11.89 6.79
C GLU A 331 -14.65 -10.99 7.99
N GLN A 332 -13.61 -10.46 8.66
CA GLN A 332 -13.72 -9.70 9.89
C GLN A 332 -13.37 -8.21 9.71
N ASN A 333 -12.48 -7.88 8.78
CA ASN A 333 -11.94 -6.53 8.63
C ASN A 333 -12.96 -5.47 8.17
N GLY A 334 -14.10 -5.88 7.61
CA GLY A 334 -15.21 -4.98 7.25
C GLY A 334 -15.90 -4.34 8.46
N THR A 335 -15.75 -4.94 9.64
CA THR A 335 -16.35 -4.49 10.90
C THR A 335 -15.29 -4.32 12.00
N PHE A 336 -14.10 -3.87 11.65
CA PHE A 336 -13.02 -3.66 12.60
C PHE A 336 -13.39 -2.62 13.66
N VAL A 337 -13.23 -2.96 14.94
CA VAL A 337 -13.53 -2.06 16.06
C VAL A 337 -12.25 -1.71 16.81
N ASP A 338 -11.86 -0.44 16.71
CA ASP A 338 -10.81 0.14 17.55
C ASP A 338 -11.39 0.48 18.94
N HIS A 339 -10.65 0.18 20.01
CA HIS A 339 -11.12 0.36 21.37
C HIS A 339 -11.29 1.84 21.79
N PHE A 340 -10.61 2.77 21.10
CA PHE A 340 -10.78 4.19 21.31
C PHE A 340 -11.99 4.71 20.57
N ILE A 341 -12.13 4.34 19.29
CA ILE A 341 -13.23 4.82 18.42
C ILE A 341 -14.56 4.17 18.82
N GLU A 342 -14.56 2.87 19.16
CA GLU A 342 -15.75 2.05 19.50
C GLU A 342 -16.84 2.06 18.41
N ILE A 343 -16.57 2.58 17.23
CA ILE A 343 -17.43 2.57 16.06
C ILE A 343 -16.79 1.64 15.03
N PRO A 344 -17.53 0.68 14.45
CA PRO A 344 -16.99 -0.18 13.40
C PRO A 344 -16.46 0.63 12.23
N TYR A 345 -15.24 0.32 11.78
CA TYR A 345 -14.60 0.92 10.63
C TYR A 345 -14.34 -0.14 9.56
N ASP A 346 -14.77 0.13 8.33
CA ASP A 346 -14.59 -0.78 7.20
C ASP A 346 -13.16 -0.70 6.64
N LEU A 347 -12.33 -1.70 6.95
CA LEU A 347 -11.00 -1.89 6.41
C LEU A 347 -10.96 -2.80 5.18
N SER A 348 -12.11 -3.36 4.76
CA SER A 348 -12.17 -4.31 3.63
C SER A 348 -11.67 -3.73 2.32
N ARG A 349 -11.69 -2.41 2.17
CA ARG A 349 -11.22 -1.68 1.00
C ARG A 349 -9.74 -1.30 1.05
N ALA A 350 -9.07 -1.46 2.19
CA ALA A 350 -7.65 -1.21 2.35
C ALA A 350 -6.82 -2.34 1.74
N VAL A 351 -5.63 -2.03 1.25
CA VAL A 351 -4.64 -3.01 0.79
C VAL A 351 -3.52 -3.10 1.82
N PHE A 352 -3.21 -4.30 2.27
CA PHE A 352 -2.15 -4.53 3.23
C PHE A 352 -0.94 -5.17 2.54
N ILE A 353 0.24 -4.62 2.80
CA ILE A 353 1.53 -5.21 2.42
C ILE A 353 2.36 -5.33 3.67
N ALA A 354 2.95 -6.50 3.91
CA ALA A 354 3.85 -6.73 5.02
C ALA A 354 5.31 -6.70 4.57
N THR A 355 6.23 -6.36 5.48
CA THR A 355 7.67 -6.56 5.28
C THR A 355 8.28 -7.31 6.45
N ALA A 356 9.25 -8.16 6.14
CA ALA A 356 10.04 -8.90 7.11
C ALA A 356 11.50 -9.00 6.66
N ASN A 357 12.42 -9.24 7.59
CA ASN A 357 13.79 -9.56 7.23
C ASN A 357 13.95 -11.07 7.01
N THR A 358 13.24 -11.88 7.78
CA THR A 358 13.17 -13.35 7.66
C THR A 358 11.72 -13.82 7.83
N ALA A 359 11.36 -14.91 7.17
CA ALA A 359 10.04 -15.52 7.33
C ALA A 359 9.94 -16.39 8.59
N GLU A 360 11.06 -16.90 9.10
CA GLU A 360 11.12 -17.87 10.19
C GLU A 360 10.57 -17.34 11.52
N THR A 361 10.68 -16.04 11.76
CA THR A 361 10.24 -15.38 12.99
C THR A 361 8.84 -14.78 12.90
N ILE A 362 8.21 -14.87 11.72
CA ILE A 362 6.80 -14.46 11.55
C ILE A 362 5.90 -15.52 12.23
N PRO A 363 4.93 -15.11 13.07
CA PRO A 363 3.96 -16.04 13.63
C PRO A 363 3.25 -16.88 12.55
N ALA A 364 3.23 -18.19 12.69
CA ALA A 364 2.69 -19.11 11.69
C ALA A 364 1.26 -18.75 11.21
N PRO A 365 0.30 -18.38 12.08
CA PRO A 365 -1.04 -18.02 11.63
C PRO A 365 -1.08 -16.76 10.72
N LEU A 366 -0.13 -15.83 10.89
CA LEU A 366 0.00 -14.68 10.00
C LEU A 366 0.65 -15.08 8.68
N LEU A 367 1.69 -15.91 8.74
CA LEU A 367 2.42 -16.38 7.55
C LEU A 367 1.51 -17.17 6.61
N ASP A 368 0.62 -18.02 7.14
CA ASP A 368 -0.34 -18.81 6.36
C ASP A 368 -1.31 -17.96 5.53
N ARG A 369 -1.52 -16.71 5.92
CA ARG A 369 -2.37 -15.74 5.19
C ARG A 369 -1.59 -14.85 4.23
N MET A 370 -0.27 -14.98 4.19
CA MET A 370 0.61 -14.12 3.42
C MET A 370 1.18 -14.84 2.20
N GLU A 371 1.19 -14.17 1.07
CA GLU A 371 1.99 -14.55 -0.08
C GLU A 371 3.40 -13.99 0.07
N VAL A 372 4.37 -14.86 0.31
CA VAL A 372 5.76 -14.46 0.52
C VAL A 372 6.46 -14.20 -0.82
N ILE A 373 6.99 -13.01 -0.98
CA ILE A 373 7.88 -12.63 -2.09
C ILE A 373 9.28 -12.40 -1.53
N GLU A 374 10.20 -13.32 -1.84
CA GLU A 374 11.58 -13.23 -1.40
C GLU A 374 12.38 -12.22 -2.22
N LEU A 375 13.07 -11.33 -1.53
CA LEU A 375 13.96 -10.32 -2.09
C LEU A 375 15.40 -10.68 -1.77
N ALA A 376 16.13 -11.10 -2.79
CA ALA A 376 17.56 -11.36 -2.66
C ALA A 376 18.38 -10.07 -2.47
N GLY A 377 19.57 -10.20 -1.96
CA GLY A 377 20.54 -9.11 -1.93
C GLY A 377 20.94 -8.65 -3.33
N TYR A 378 21.48 -7.44 -3.42
CA TYR A 378 21.98 -6.88 -4.67
C TYR A 378 23.42 -7.31 -4.95
N THR A 379 23.68 -7.60 -6.21
CA THR A 379 25.04 -7.81 -6.71
C THR A 379 25.81 -6.48 -6.74
N ARG A 380 27.13 -6.55 -6.88
CA ARG A 380 28.00 -5.38 -7.01
C ARG A 380 27.56 -4.43 -8.13
N GLU A 381 27.21 -4.99 -9.28
CA GLU A 381 26.74 -4.23 -10.45
C GLU A 381 25.33 -3.65 -10.25
N GLU A 382 24.43 -4.39 -9.59
CA GLU A 382 23.12 -3.88 -9.23
C GLU A 382 23.25 -2.71 -8.23
N LYS A 383 24.10 -2.83 -7.21
CA LYS A 383 24.40 -1.74 -6.26
C LYS A 383 24.96 -0.51 -6.95
N PHE A 384 25.88 -0.70 -7.91
CA PHE A 384 26.44 0.40 -8.70
C PHE A 384 25.34 1.14 -9.49
N ASN A 385 24.49 0.40 -10.21
CA ASN A 385 23.43 0.99 -11.00
C ASN A 385 22.38 1.70 -10.13
N ILE A 386 22.00 1.08 -9.00
CA ILE A 386 21.09 1.70 -8.02
C ILE A 386 21.73 2.99 -7.46
N ALA A 387 23.00 2.96 -7.11
CA ALA A 387 23.71 4.14 -6.61
C ALA A 387 23.73 5.26 -7.65
N LYS A 388 24.11 4.94 -8.88
CA LYS A 388 24.27 5.91 -9.97
C LYS A 388 22.93 6.55 -10.37
N HIS A 389 21.87 5.76 -10.51
CA HIS A 389 20.60 6.24 -11.05
C HIS A 389 19.62 6.74 -10.00
N HIS A 390 19.70 6.25 -8.76
CA HIS A 390 18.74 6.57 -7.70
C HIS A 390 19.39 7.27 -6.50
N LEU A 391 20.44 6.69 -5.88
CA LEU A 391 20.94 7.22 -4.61
C LEU A 391 21.73 8.52 -4.77
N VAL A 392 22.63 8.60 -5.74
CA VAL A 392 23.45 9.79 -5.97
C VAL A 392 22.60 11.01 -6.32
N PRO A 393 21.66 10.97 -7.28
CA PRO A 393 20.78 12.11 -7.56
C PRO A 393 19.92 12.51 -6.35
N LYS A 394 19.39 11.53 -5.64
CA LYS A 394 18.59 11.74 -4.43
C LYS A 394 19.37 12.46 -3.34
N GLU A 395 20.58 11.98 -3.02
CA GLU A 395 21.39 12.55 -1.95
C GLU A 395 21.99 13.91 -2.32
N ILE A 396 22.35 14.13 -3.59
CA ILE A 396 22.76 15.45 -4.10
C ILE A 396 21.62 16.47 -3.86
N SER A 397 20.40 16.14 -4.30
CA SER A 397 19.24 17.02 -4.11
C SER A 397 18.92 17.26 -2.63
N ARG A 398 18.93 16.20 -1.82
CA ARG A 398 18.62 16.27 -0.38
C ARG A 398 19.56 17.16 0.43
N HIS A 399 20.81 17.27 -0.04
CA HIS A 399 21.83 18.11 0.61
C HIS A 399 21.96 19.53 -0.01
N GLY A 400 20.98 19.95 -0.83
CA GLY A 400 20.98 21.27 -1.47
C GLY A 400 22.05 21.44 -2.55
N LEU A 401 22.60 20.33 -3.05
CA LEU A 401 23.62 20.31 -4.09
C LEU A 401 22.97 20.09 -5.47
N THR A 402 23.74 20.34 -6.52
CA THR A 402 23.32 20.11 -7.91
C THR A 402 24.39 19.33 -8.68
N ALA A 403 24.00 18.74 -9.80
CA ALA A 403 24.96 18.08 -10.70
C ALA A 403 26.02 19.05 -11.28
N LYS A 404 25.80 20.38 -11.18
CA LYS A 404 26.77 21.41 -11.57
C LYS A 404 27.82 21.63 -10.49
N THR A 405 27.45 21.46 -9.20
CA THR A 405 28.33 21.71 -8.06
C THR A 405 29.11 20.49 -7.61
N VAL A 406 28.52 19.28 -7.75
CA VAL A 406 29.19 18.01 -7.34
C VAL A 406 29.06 16.95 -8.43
N LYS A 407 30.13 16.21 -8.65
CA LYS A 407 30.17 15.01 -9.51
C LYS A 407 30.80 13.87 -8.75
N ILE A 408 30.07 12.79 -8.55
CA ILE A 408 30.61 11.52 -8.01
C ILE A 408 30.93 10.63 -9.21
N THR A 409 32.17 10.17 -9.34
CA THR A 409 32.62 9.32 -10.45
C THR A 409 32.17 7.87 -10.27
N ASP A 410 32.15 7.11 -11.36
CA ASP A 410 31.84 5.68 -11.33
C ASP A 410 32.84 4.91 -10.47
N GLY A 411 34.14 5.24 -10.55
CA GLY A 411 35.18 4.68 -9.70
C GLY A 411 34.96 4.98 -8.21
N ALA A 412 34.50 6.17 -7.87
CA ALA A 412 34.14 6.51 -6.49
C ALA A 412 32.99 5.62 -5.96
N ILE A 413 31.97 5.35 -6.79
CA ILE A 413 30.85 4.48 -6.41
C ILE A 413 31.35 3.04 -6.17
N TYR A 414 32.15 2.49 -7.08
CA TYR A 414 32.77 1.18 -6.90
C TYR A 414 33.67 1.13 -5.65
N SER A 415 34.47 2.18 -5.41
CA SER A 415 35.26 2.29 -4.20
C SER A 415 34.42 2.25 -2.92
N LEU A 416 33.26 2.91 -2.91
CA LEU A 416 32.33 2.82 -1.79
C LEU A 416 31.78 1.40 -1.59
N ILE A 417 31.39 0.73 -2.66
CA ILE A 417 30.84 -0.61 -2.62
C ILE A 417 31.90 -1.60 -2.09
N ASP A 418 33.10 -1.57 -2.65
CA ASP A 418 34.11 -2.57 -2.41
C ASP A 418 34.88 -2.38 -1.07
N PHE A 419 35.07 -1.12 -0.64
CA PHE A 419 35.98 -0.83 0.49
C PHE A 419 35.30 -0.20 1.70
N TYR A 420 34.08 0.34 1.57
CA TYR A 420 33.42 1.07 2.67
C TYR A 420 32.08 0.46 3.09
N THR A 421 31.52 -0.46 2.29
CA THR A 421 30.23 -1.10 2.60
C THR A 421 30.32 -2.63 2.48
N ARG A 422 29.73 -3.33 3.44
CA ARG A 422 29.56 -4.79 3.41
C ARG A 422 28.12 -5.06 3.87
N GLU A 423 27.22 -5.23 2.91
CA GLU A 423 25.78 -5.39 3.15
C GLU A 423 25.11 -6.05 1.94
N ALA A 424 24.00 -6.77 2.18
CA ALA A 424 23.18 -7.33 1.10
C ALA A 424 22.42 -6.25 0.32
N GLY A 425 21.94 -5.21 0.99
CA GLY A 425 21.22 -4.08 0.40
C GLY A 425 22.12 -2.89 0.04
N VAL A 426 21.54 -1.68 0.08
CA VAL A 426 22.23 -0.42 -0.27
C VAL A 426 22.10 0.66 0.82
N ARG A 427 21.69 0.32 2.04
CA ARG A 427 21.45 1.30 3.10
C ARG A 427 22.74 1.95 3.63
N ARG A 428 23.84 1.18 3.77
CA ARG A 428 25.14 1.72 4.15
C ARG A 428 25.76 2.51 3.01
N LEU A 429 25.56 2.04 1.76
CA LEU A 429 26.00 2.74 0.56
C LEU A 429 25.34 4.11 0.45
N GLU A 430 24.02 4.21 0.65
CA GLU A 430 23.29 5.48 0.72
C GLU A 430 23.85 6.40 1.79
N ARG A 431 24.11 5.89 3.01
CA ARG A 431 24.73 6.67 4.09
C ARG A 431 26.14 7.15 3.74
N SER A 432 26.93 6.35 3.02
CA SER A 432 28.27 6.72 2.59
C SER A 432 28.23 7.82 1.52
N ILE A 433 27.30 7.71 0.56
CA ILE A 433 27.04 8.75 -0.45
C ILE A 433 26.59 10.05 0.24
N ALA A 434 25.67 9.96 1.19
CA ALA A 434 25.23 11.11 1.98
C ALA A 434 26.38 11.78 2.74
N ALA A 435 27.32 10.99 3.28
CA ALA A 435 28.52 11.54 3.94
C ALA A 435 29.43 12.29 2.96
N LEU A 436 29.63 11.80 1.75
CA LEU A 436 30.35 12.49 0.70
C LEU A 436 29.65 13.80 0.32
N CYS A 437 28.32 13.77 0.14
CA CYS A 437 27.54 14.98 -0.16
C CYS A 437 27.66 16.02 0.94
N ARG A 438 27.57 15.64 2.23
CA ARG A 438 27.76 16.58 3.35
C ARG A 438 29.14 17.20 3.37
N LYS A 439 30.20 16.42 3.13
CA LYS A 439 31.58 16.93 3.07
C LYS A 439 31.79 17.83 1.88
N SER A 440 31.24 17.51 0.72
CA SER A 440 31.26 18.36 -0.47
C SER A 440 30.50 19.67 -0.22
N ALA A 441 29.34 19.60 0.45
CA ALA A 441 28.58 20.82 0.82
C ALA A 441 29.38 21.73 1.76
N LYS A 442 30.13 21.15 2.72
CA LYS A 442 31.02 21.91 3.61
C LYS A 442 32.11 22.66 2.82
N LEU A 443 32.75 22.01 1.84
CA LEU A 443 33.78 22.63 0.99
C LEU A 443 33.20 23.80 0.19
N ILE A 444 32.05 23.59 -0.47
CA ILE A 444 31.38 24.61 -1.28
C ILE A 444 30.93 25.80 -0.39
N ALA A 445 30.34 25.53 0.77
CA ALA A 445 29.94 26.58 1.71
C ALA A 445 31.16 27.31 2.33
N GLY A 446 32.32 26.69 2.37
CA GLY A 446 33.60 27.26 2.80
C GLY A 446 34.26 28.17 1.78
N GLY A 447 33.66 28.36 0.61
CA GLY A 447 34.17 29.29 -0.42
C GLY A 447 34.99 28.61 -1.53
N GLU A 448 35.01 27.29 -1.60
CA GLU A 448 35.68 26.59 -2.69
C GLU A 448 34.93 26.86 -4.00
N GLN A 449 35.60 27.58 -4.91
CA GLN A 449 35.03 27.95 -6.22
C GLN A 449 35.27 26.81 -7.21
N GLY A 450 34.18 26.20 -7.71
CA GLY A 450 34.25 25.22 -8.78
C GLY A 450 33.40 23.96 -8.49
N LYS A 451 33.47 23.04 -9.44
CA LYS A 451 32.78 21.76 -9.33
C LYS A 451 33.61 20.78 -8.52
N VAL A 452 33.10 20.33 -7.36
CA VAL A 452 33.75 19.31 -6.55
C VAL A 452 33.61 17.95 -7.26
N THR A 453 34.72 17.38 -7.70
CA THR A 453 34.74 16.04 -8.29
C THR A 453 35.21 15.03 -7.23
N VAL A 454 34.32 14.08 -6.91
CA VAL A 454 34.62 13.00 -5.95
C VAL A 454 35.03 11.78 -6.76
N ASP A 455 36.32 11.50 -6.76
CA ASP A 455 36.94 10.29 -7.31
C ASP A 455 37.37 9.31 -6.19
N GLU A 456 38.03 8.23 -6.51
CA GLU A 456 38.50 7.23 -5.55
C GLU A 456 39.46 7.79 -4.50
N LYS A 457 40.34 8.71 -4.91
CA LYS A 457 41.30 9.38 -4.03
C LYS A 457 40.56 10.28 -3.05
N THR A 458 39.63 11.10 -3.55
CA THR A 458 38.81 12.00 -2.75
C THR A 458 37.92 11.22 -1.77
N VAL A 459 37.37 10.07 -2.16
CA VAL A 459 36.64 9.16 -1.23
C VAL A 459 37.54 8.78 -0.05
N ARG A 460 38.78 8.38 -0.32
CA ARG A 460 39.74 8.01 0.74
C ARG A 460 40.13 9.19 1.64
N GLU A 461 40.27 10.39 1.08
CA GLU A 461 40.54 11.61 1.85
C GLU A 461 39.33 11.99 2.71
N MET A 462 38.13 11.88 2.18
CA MET A 462 36.89 12.23 2.88
C MET A 462 36.46 11.18 3.91
N LEU A 463 36.52 9.89 3.61
CA LEU A 463 36.00 8.82 4.48
C LEU A 463 37.08 8.10 5.30
N GLY A 464 38.37 8.37 5.01
CA GLY A 464 39.50 7.75 5.70
C GLY A 464 39.93 6.43 5.05
N ARG A 465 40.67 5.60 5.82
CA ARG A 465 41.19 4.33 5.35
C ARG A 465 40.08 3.36 4.95
N HIS A 466 40.37 2.47 4.00
CA HIS A 466 39.49 1.38 3.62
C HIS A 466 39.08 0.58 4.86
N ARG A 467 37.79 0.32 5.00
CA ARG A 467 37.19 -0.43 6.13
C ARG A 467 37.23 -1.93 5.88
N TYR A 468 37.09 -2.29 4.62
CA TYR A 468 37.08 -3.68 4.17
C TYR A 468 38.17 -3.87 3.15
N LYS A 469 38.76 -5.05 3.13
CA LYS A 469 39.63 -5.50 2.04
C LYS A 469 38.81 -6.40 1.12
N PRO A 470 39.00 -6.35 -0.20
CA PRO A 470 38.41 -7.35 -1.08
C PRO A 470 38.85 -8.73 -0.64
N GLU A 471 37.96 -9.70 -0.67
CA GLU A 471 38.32 -11.09 -0.54
C GLU A 471 39.12 -11.46 -1.79
N VAL A 472 40.35 -11.84 -1.60
CA VAL A 472 41.27 -12.24 -2.69
C VAL A 472 41.62 -13.71 -2.49
N ILE A 473 41.48 -14.49 -3.55
CA ILE A 473 41.96 -15.88 -3.56
C ILE A 473 43.46 -15.94 -3.31
N LEU A 474 43.92 -17.09 -2.88
CA LEU A 474 45.36 -17.36 -2.66
C LEU A 474 46.19 -16.97 -3.87
N GLU A 475 47.48 -16.66 -3.62
CA GLU A 475 48.43 -16.36 -4.70
C GLU A 475 48.91 -17.62 -5.42
N ASN A 476 48.96 -18.76 -4.73
CA ASN A 476 49.44 -20.04 -5.24
C ASN A 476 48.45 -21.18 -4.99
N ASP A 477 48.65 -22.29 -5.69
CA ASP A 477 47.97 -23.56 -5.43
C ASP A 477 48.60 -24.21 -4.20
N GLU A 478 47.82 -24.59 -3.19
CA GLU A 478 48.30 -25.08 -1.90
C GLU A 478 47.64 -26.41 -1.51
N VAL A 479 48.39 -27.22 -0.72
CA VAL A 479 47.87 -28.46 -0.16
C VAL A 479 47.08 -28.18 1.11
N GLY A 480 45.89 -28.76 1.22
CA GLY A 480 45.05 -28.63 2.39
C GLY A 480 44.33 -27.28 2.52
N ILE A 481 44.53 -26.35 1.57
CA ILE A 481 43.81 -25.07 1.55
C ILE A 481 42.84 -25.03 0.39
N ILE A 482 41.57 -24.63 0.68
CA ILE A 482 40.52 -24.69 -0.30
C ILE A 482 39.49 -23.58 -0.10
N ASN A 483 38.98 -23.02 -1.22
CA ASN A 483 37.96 -22.00 -1.17
C ASN A 483 36.54 -22.64 -1.14
N GLY A 484 35.84 -22.47 -0.04
CA GLY A 484 34.44 -22.70 0.08
C GLY A 484 33.63 -21.42 -0.17
N LEU A 485 32.34 -21.57 -0.31
CA LEU A 485 31.40 -20.45 -0.50
C LEU A 485 30.38 -20.47 0.61
N ALA A 486 30.30 -19.38 1.37
CA ALA A 486 29.36 -19.16 2.42
C ALA A 486 28.31 -18.11 1.98
N TRP A 487 27.13 -18.18 2.58
CA TRP A 487 26.09 -17.15 2.50
C TRP A 487 25.84 -16.62 3.91
N THR A 488 25.79 -15.31 4.03
CA THR A 488 25.57 -14.60 5.29
C THR A 488 24.48 -13.54 5.12
N SER A 489 24.00 -12.96 6.21
CA SER A 489 23.02 -11.86 6.19
C SER A 489 23.52 -10.60 5.43
N VAL A 490 24.81 -10.54 5.12
CA VAL A 490 25.41 -9.41 4.37
C VAL A 490 25.72 -9.74 2.91
N GLY A 491 25.55 -10.99 2.49
CA GLY A 491 25.77 -11.47 1.12
C GLY A 491 26.60 -12.75 1.06
N GLY A 492 27.08 -13.10 -0.14
CA GLY A 492 28.01 -14.22 -0.33
C GLY A 492 29.42 -13.86 0.10
N GLU A 493 30.18 -14.86 0.48
CA GLU A 493 31.57 -14.73 1.00
C GLU A 493 32.38 -15.93 0.58
N ILE A 494 33.68 -15.71 0.25
CA ILE A 494 34.65 -16.79 0.05
C ILE A 494 35.16 -17.18 1.43
N MET A 495 34.95 -18.41 1.80
CA MET A 495 35.44 -19.00 3.04
C MET A 495 36.61 -19.91 2.76
N GLN A 496 37.81 -19.52 3.13
CA GLN A 496 38.97 -20.40 3.06
C GLN A 496 38.96 -21.40 4.22
N LEU A 497 39.10 -22.67 3.89
CA LEU A 497 39.31 -23.75 4.84
C LEU A 497 40.74 -24.21 4.76
N GLU A 498 41.41 -24.27 5.90
CA GLU A 498 42.76 -24.81 6.09
C GLU A 498 42.64 -26.16 6.80
N ILE A 499 43.17 -27.19 6.19
CA ILE A 499 43.17 -28.56 6.73
C ILE A 499 44.57 -29.02 6.91
N SER A 500 44.91 -29.42 8.10
CA SER A 500 46.22 -29.93 8.45
C SER A 500 46.13 -31.29 9.13
N SER A 501 47.06 -32.15 8.85
CA SER A 501 47.21 -33.46 9.50
C SER A 501 48.51 -33.53 10.27
N MET A 502 48.47 -34.10 11.47
CA MET A 502 49.62 -34.27 12.33
C MET A 502 49.62 -35.65 12.98
N PRO A 503 50.77 -36.22 13.35
CA PRO A 503 50.82 -37.49 14.10
C PRO A 503 49.96 -37.41 15.35
N GLY A 504 49.10 -38.42 15.55
CA GLY A 504 48.13 -38.38 16.66
C GLY A 504 47.41 -39.70 16.84
N THR A 505 46.19 -39.61 17.39
CA THR A 505 45.36 -40.76 17.79
C THR A 505 44.01 -40.82 17.05
N GLY A 506 43.83 -39.99 16.04
CA GLY A 506 42.55 -39.92 15.27
C GLY A 506 41.61 -38.84 15.74
N LYS A 507 42.09 -37.82 16.45
CA LYS A 507 41.27 -36.70 16.91
C LYS A 507 40.93 -35.78 15.75
N LEU A 508 39.65 -35.33 15.71
CA LEU A 508 39.20 -34.27 14.81
C LEU A 508 39.07 -32.98 15.60
N GLU A 509 39.88 -31.99 15.25
CA GLU A 509 39.81 -30.63 15.81
C GLU A 509 39.17 -29.68 14.82
N LEU A 510 38.23 -28.88 15.29
CA LEU A 510 37.46 -27.94 14.48
C LEU A 510 37.54 -26.55 15.12
N THR A 511 38.03 -25.57 14.35
CA THR A 511 38.16 -24.17 14.82
C THR A 511 37.66 -23.18 13.76
N GLY A 512 37.45 -21.93 14.16
CA GLY A 512 36.97 -20.88 13.25
C GLY A 512 35.48 -20.52 13.43
N SER A 513 34.93 -20.64 14.66
CA SER A 513 33.54 -20.33 15.00
C SER A 513 32.53 -21.11 14.17
N LEU A 514 32.76 -22.42 14.03
CA LEU A 514 31.88 -23.33 13.32
C LEU A 514 30.68 -23.69 14.19
N GLY A 515 29.45 -23.52 13.66
CA GLY A 515 28.22 -23.97 14.28
C GLY A 515 28.05 -25.50 14.27
N ASP A 516 27.03 -26.00 14.93
CA ASP A 516 26.86 -27.44 15.13
C ASP A 516 26.57 -28.19 13.84
N VAL A 517 25.77 -27.62 12.93
CA VAL A 517 25.50 -28.22 11.61
C VAL A 517 26.78 -28.34 10.78
N MET A 518 27.66 -27.34 10.84
CA MET A 518 28.92 -27.36 10.13
C MET A 518 29.92 -28.37 10.72
N LYS A 519 29.90 -28.60 12.04
CA LYS A 519 30.66 -29.65 12.72
C LYS A 519 30.20 -31.04 12.30
N GLU A 520 28.87 -31.26 12.19
CA GLU A 520 28.33 -32.51 11.66
C GLU A 520 28.72 -32.75 10.21
N SER A 521 28.74 -31.71 9.39
CA SER A 521 29.19 -31.78 8.00
C SER A 521 30.66 -32.17 7.89
N ALA A 522 31.50 -31.65 8.79
CA ALA A 522 32.92 -32.07 8.87
C ALA A 522 33.07 -33.55 9.24
N ALA A 523 32.29 -34.03 10.22
CA ALA A 523 32.26 -35.44 10.61
C ALA A 523 31.78 -36.35 9.46
N ALA A 524 30.79 -35.93 8.69
CA ALA A 524 30.32 -36.65 7.50
C ALA A 524 31.39 -36.71 6.41
N ALA A 525 32.11 -35.61 6.18
CA ALA A 525 33.22 -35.55 5.24
C ALA A 525 34.35 -36.51 5.61
N VAL A 526 34.78 -36.54 6.88
CA VAL A 526 35.79 -37.48 7.40
C VAL A 526 35.30 -38.93 7.24
N SER A 527 34.04 -39.23 7.56
CA SER A 527 33.46 -40.55 7.40
C SER A 527 33.46 -41.03 5.95
N TYR A 528 33.11 -40.14 5.01
CA TYR A 528 33.16 -40.44 3.58
C TYR A 528 34.59 -40.73 3.10
N VAL A 529 35.56 -39.89 3.47
CA VAL A 529 36.99 -40.08 3.09
C VAL A 529 37.50 -41.39 3.66
N ARG A 530 37.21 -41.71 4.91
CA ARG A 530 37.58 -42.96 5.57
C ARG A 530 36.99 -44.18 4.85
N ALA A 531 35.73 -44.18 4.51
CA ALA A 531 35.07 -45.28 3.80
C ALA A 531 35.64 -45.54 2.40
N ASN A 532 36.22 -44.49 1.77
CA ASN A 532 36.78 -44.55 0.42
C ASN A 532 38.29 -44.41 0.36
N ALA A 533 39.01 -44.53 1.48
CA ALA A 533 40.45 -44.26 1.60
C ALA A 533 41.26 -45.01 0.56
N VAL A 534 41.08 -46.31 0.40
CA VAL A 534 41.81 -47.15 -0.60
C VAL A 534 41.59 -46.61 -2.02
N ARG A 535 40.36 -46.29 -2.40
CA ARG A 535 40.03 -45.77 -3.72
C ARG A 535 40.66 -44.40 -3.98
N LEU A 536 40.84 -43.60 -2.93
CA LEU A 536 41.41 -42.28 -2.98
C LEU A 536 42.94 -42.25 -2.86
N GLY A 537 43.60 -43.44 -2.71
CA GLY A 537 45.06 -43.53 -2.51
C GLY A 537 45.51 -43.08 -1.13
N ILE A 538 44.63 -43.14 -0.13
CA ILE A 538 44.88 -42.71 1.25
C ILE A 538 45.14 -43.95 2.11
N ASP A 539 46.04 -43.87 3.10
CA ASP A 539 46.25 -44.93 4.10
C ASP A 539 44.92 -45.27 4.80
N PRO A 540 44.39 -46.51 4.70
CA PRO A 540 43.10 -46.85 5.32
C PRO A 540 43.09 -46.68 6.85
N GLU A 541 44.26 -46.62 7.50
CA GLU A 541 44.40 -46.45 8.94
C GLU A 541 44.77 -45.03 9.37
N PHE A 542 44.69 -44.05 8.44
CA PHE A 542 45.01 -42.66 8.75
C PHE A 542 44.29 -42.15 10.01
N TYR A 543 43.04 -42.55 10.21
CA TYR A 543 42.21 -42.15 11.34
C TYR A 543 42.69 -42.66 12.71
N LYS A 544 43.69 -43.57 12.75
CA LYS A 544 44.33 -44.05 13.98
C LYS A 544 45.69 -43.42 14.22
N LYS A 545 46.30 -42.86 13.17
CA LYS A 545 47.69 -42.40 13.14
C LYS A 545 47.83 -40.88 13.09
N LEU A 546 46.77 -40.20 12.58
CA LEU A 546 46.80 -38.76 12.34
C LEU A 546 45.65 -38.09 13.05
N ASP A 547 45.93 -37.01 13.76
CA ASP A 547 44.95 -36.04 14.16
C ASP A 547 44.72 -35.06 13.00
N ILE A 548 43.46 -34.67 12.77
CA ILE A 548 43.07 -33.79 11.67
C ILE A 548 42.53 -32.51 12.28
N HIS A 549 43.05 -31.37 11.83
CA HIS A 549 42.57 -30.05 12.22
C HIS A 549 41.96 -29.36 11.00
N ILE A 550 40.71 -28.97 11.09
CA ILE A 550 40.02 -28.14 10.09
C ILE A 550 39.80 -26.77 10.70
N HIS A 551 40.37 -25.76 10.09
CA HIS A 551 40.24 -24.37 10.49
C HIS A 551 39.50 -23.57 9.40
N ALA A 552 38.44 -22.85 9.77
CA ALA A 552 37.85 -21.85 8.89
C ALA A 552 38.45 -20.48 9.21
N THR A 553 39.03 -19.84 8.22
CA THR A 553 39.59 -18.50 8.38
C THR A 553 38.48 -17.48 8.72
N GLU A 554 38.88 -16.31 9.23
CA GLU A 554 37.92 -15.26 9.69
C GLU A 554 36.96 -15.72 10.82
N ALA A 555 37.55 -16.23 11.90
CA ALA A 555 36.84 -16.75 13.09
C ALA A 555 35.89 -15.72 13.78
N ALA A 556 36.01 -14.43 13.46
CA ALA A 556 35.12 -13.38 14.02
C ALA A 556 33.67 -13.45 13.53
N VAL A 557 33.38 -14.15 12.43
CA VAL A 557 32.05 -14.32 11.88
C VAL A 557 31.62 -15.75 12.13
N PRO A 558 30.54 -15.99 12.93
CA PRO A 558 29.99 -17.33 13.11
C PRO A 558 29.54 -17.93 11.78
N LYS A 559 29.89 -19.18 11.54
CA LYS A 559 29.59 -19.91 10.32
C LYS A 559 28.82 -21.18 10.67
N ASP A 560 27.66 -21.37 10.06
CA ASP A 560 26.88 -22.60 10.24
C ASP A 560 26.19 -23.01 8.94
N GLY A 561 25.99 -24.32 8.77
CA GLY A 561 25.31 -24.89 7.61
C GLY A 561 26.06 -26.05 6.97
N PRO A 562 25.35 -26.95 6.27
CA PRO A 562 25.91 -28.18 5.70
C PRO A 562 26.66 -27.94 4.38
N SER A 563 26.57 -26.75 3.76
CA SER A 563 27.04 -26.48 2.40
C SER A 563 28.57 -26.47 2.20
N ALA A 564 29.35 -26.56 3.27
CA ALA A 564 30.78 -26.70 3.22
C ALA A 564 31.28 -28.14 3.10
N GLY A 565 30.37 -29.13 3.10
CA GLY A 565 30.75 -30.55 3.09
C GLY A 565 31.64 -30.97 1.93
N VAL A 566 31.33 -30.53 0.71
CA VAL A 566 32.20 -30.78 -0.48
C VAL A 566 33.56 -30.16 -0.28
N THR A 567 33.61 -28.92 0.20
CA THR A 567 34.87 -28.19 0.44
C THR A 567 35.76 -28.91 1.45
N MET A 568 35.17 -29.32 2.58
CA MET A 568 35.88 -30.09 3.62
C MET A 568 36.38 -31.42 3.09
N THR A 569 35.56 -32.14 2.31
CA THR A 569 35.91 -33.42 1.72
C THR A 569 37.09 -33.31 0.78
N VAL A 570 37.09 -32.35 -0.15
CA VAL A 570 38.17 -32.16 -1.12
C VAL A 570 39.44 -31.67 -0.42
N GLY A 571 39.32 -30.78 0.56
CA GLY A 571 40.46 -30.33 1.35
C GLY A 571 41.11 -31.45 2.18
N LEU A 572 40.30 -32.36 2.77
CA LEU A 572 40.78 -33.56 3.44
C LEU A 572 41.55 -34.48 2.48
N ILE A 573 41.02 -34.72 1.30
CA ILE A 573 41.69 -35.54 0.27
C ILE A 573 42.98 -34.88 -0.16
N SER A 574 42.99 -33.56 -0.42
CA SER A 574 44.16 -32.78 -0.75
C SER A 574 45.25 -32.94 0.31
N GLU A 575 44.93 -32.76 1.59
CA GLU A 575 45.88 -32.86 2.69
C GLU A 575 46.43 -34.28 2.83
N LEU A 576 45.55 -35.30 2.79
CA LEU A 576 45.98 -36.70 3.01
C LEU A 576 46.71 -37.29 1.81
N THR A 577 46.49 -36.79 0.58
CA THR A 577 47.21 -37.20 -0.63
C THR A 577 48.40 -36.28 -0.98
N LYS A 578 48.52 -35.16 -0.26
CA LYS A 578 49.51 -34.07 -0.54
C LYS A 578 49.39 -33.52 -1.96
N THR A 579 48.19 -33.50 -2.51
CA THR A 579 47.88 -32.98 -3.84
C THR A 579 47.34 -31.56 -3.71
N PRO A 580 47.97 -30.52 -4.31
CA PRO A 580 47.51 -29.14 -4.16
C PRO A 580 46.17 -28.90 -4.86
N VAL A 581 45.36 -28.05 -4.26
CA VAL A 581 44.10 -27.56 -4.85
C VAL A 581 44.35 -26.28 -5.63
N LYS A 582 43.76 -26.17 -6.82
CA LYS A 582 43.90 -24.94 -7.62
C LYS A 582 43.23 -23.75 -6.91
N ARG A 583 43.98 -22.65 -6.82
CA ARG A 583 43.59 -21.41 -6.14
C ARG A 583 42.31 -20.75 -6.73
N ASP A 584 42.12 -20.91 -8.05
CA ASP A 584 41.02 -20.28 -8.80
C ASP A 584 39.73 -21.14 -8.86
N ILE A 585 39.66 -22.17 -8.01
CA ILE A 585 38.49 -23.02 -7.83
C ILE A 585 37.84 -22.73 -6.48
N ALA A 586 36.52 -22.64 -6.47
CA ALA A 586 35.73 -22.68 -5.25
C ALA A 586 34.59 -23.70 -5.37
N MET A 587 34.06 -24.14 -4.25
CA MET A 587 32.99 -25.12 -4.26
C MET A 587 32.01 -24.93 -3.12
N THR A 588 30.78 -25.45 -3.33
CA THR A 588 29.75 -25.49 -2.31
C THR A 588 28.86 -26.70 -2.55
N GLY A 589 28.43 -27.37 -1.49
CA GLY A 589 27.56 -28.54 -1.56
C GLY A 589 27.55 -29.27 -0.23
N GLU A 590 26.42 -29.81 0.15
CA GLU A 590 26.32 -30.73 1.28
C GLU A 590 26.75 -32.12 0.83
N VAL A 591 27.56 -32.80 1.62
CA VAL A 591 28.05 -34.16 1.33
C VAL A 591 27.43 -35.17 2.30
N THR A 592 26.80 -36.21 1.74
CA THR A 592 26.34 -37.34 2.54
C THR A 592 27.48 -38.33 2.81
N ILE A 593 27.36 -39.15 3.84
CA ILE A 593 28.36 -40.21 4.16
C ILE A 593 28.56 -41.23 3.02
N ARG A 594 27.65 -41.24 2.01
CA ARG A 594 27.74 -42.07 0.80
C ARG A 594 28.34 -41.29 -0.40
N GLY A 595 28.68 -40.02 -0.22
CA GLY A 595 29.27 -39.18 -1.26
C GLY A 595 28.33 -38.56 -2.25
N ARG A 596 27.01 -38.54 -1.98
CA ARG A 596 26.06 -37.73 -2.76
C ARG A 596 26.21 -36.27 -2.36
N VAL A 597 26.13 -35.40 -3.35
CA VAL A 597 26.14 -33.94 -3.15
C VAL A 597 24.71 -33.44 -3.25
N LEU A 598 24.23 -32.85 -2.16
CA LEU A 598 22.87 -32.33 -2.05
C LEU A 598 22.82 -30.81 -2.37
N PRO A 599 21.66 -30.30 -2.80
CA PRO A 599 21.47 -28.89 -3.17
C PRO A 599 21.63 -27.96 -1.97
N ILE A 600 22.00 -26.71 -2.28
CA ILE A 600 22.26 -25.67 -1.27
C ILE A 600 21.46 -24.39 -1.56
N GLY A 601 21.28 -23.56 -0.53
CA GLY A 601 20.70 -22.22 -0.66
C GLY A 601 21.74 -21.14 -0.97
N GLY A 602 21.27 -19.97 -1.43
CA GLY A 602 22.10 -18.78 -1.65
C GLY A 602 23.10 -18.90 -2.79
N LEU A 603 22.81 -19.69 -3.84
CA LEU A 603 23.74 -19.91 -4.95
C LEU A 603 24.09 -18.61 -5.69
N LYS A 604 23.12 -17.68 -5.86
CA LYS A 604 23.34 -16.38 -6.51
C LYS A 604 24.42 -15.59 -5.77
N GLU A 605 24.28 -15.46 -4.47
CA GLU A 605 25.18 -14.70 -3.62
C GLU A 605 26.57 -15.37 -3.56
N LYS A 606 26.61 -16.68 -3.42
CA LYS A 606 27.84 -17.48 -3.41
C LYS A 606 28.62 -17.35 -4.72
N SER A 607 27.94 -17.47 -5.87
CA SER A 607 28.57 -17.33 -7.20
C SER A 607 29.12 -15.93 -7.42
N MET A 608 28.40 -14.91 -6.95
CA MET A 608 28.86 -13.53 -7.08
C MET A 608 30.07 -13.22 -6.20
N ALA A 609 30.13 -13.78 -4.99
CA ALA A 609 31.33 -13.68 -4.15
C ALA A 609 32.53 -14.34 -4.82
N ALA A 610 32.38 -15.54 -5.36
CA ALA A 610 33.40 -16.23 -6.11
C ALA A 610 33.89 -15.40 -7.31
N TYR A 611 32.99 -14.86 -8.12
CA TYR A 611 33.31 -14.01 -9.26
C TYR A 611 34.10 -12.75 -8.84
N THR A 612 33.62 -12.05 -7.81
CA THR A 612 34.27 -10.82 -7.31
C THR A 612 35.62 -11.09 -6.71
N GLY A 613 35.80 -12.24 -6.05
CA GLY A 613 37.07 -12.68 -5.47
C GLY A 613 38.09 -13.21 -6.49
N GLY A 614 37.72 -13.32 -7.78
CA GLY A 614 38.63 -13.76 -8.85
C GLY A 614 38.63 -15.27 -9.08
N VAL A 615 37.71 -16.03 -8.52
CA VAL A 615 37.51 -17.45 -8.79
C VAL A 615 37.04 -17.65 -10.24
N LYS A 616 37.65 -18.61 -10.95
CA LYS A 616 37.31 -18.90 -12.35
C LYS A 616 36.35 -20.07 -12.50
N THR A 617 36.40 -21.02 -11.57
CA THR A 617 35.58 -22.24 -11.64
C THR A 617 34.87 -22.48 -10.32
N VAL A 618 33.57 -22.64 -10.35
CA VAL A 618 32.75 -22.97 -9.16
C VAL A 618 32.09 -24.31 -9.35
N PHE A 619 32.35 -25.25 -8.41
CA PHE A 619 31.63 -26.52 -8.36
C PHE A 619 30.37 -26.37 -7.51
N ILE A 620 29.25 -26.74 -8.11
CA ILE A 620 27.89 -26.65 -7.48
C ILE A 620 27.17 -28.00 -7.57
N PRO A 621 26.20 -28.26 -6.71
CA PRO A 621 25.36 -29.45 -6.82
C PRO A 621 24.56 -29.43 -8.14
N LYS A 622 24.37 -30.61 -8.74
CA LYS A 622 23.63 -30.76 -10.00
C LYS A 622 22.19 -30.22 -9.92
N GLU A 623 21.57 -30.39 -8.76
CA GLU A 623 20.17 -29.97 -8.53
C GLU A 623 20.03 -28.42 -8.37
N ASN A 624 21.13 -27.70 -8.30
CA ASN A 624 21.15 -26.23 -8.27
C ASN A 624 21.33 -25.57 -9.65
N ILE A 625 21.43 -26.37 -10.72
CA ILE A 625 21.64 -25.88 -12.10
C ILE A 625 20.33 -25.32 -12.69
#